data_4b5cfb2a55eeef7bc62faba97407a0f7
#
_entry.id   4b5cfb2a55eeef7bc62faba97407a0f7
#
_cell.length_a   1.000
_cell.length_b   1.000
_cell.length_c   1.000
_cell.angle_alpha   90.00
_cell.angle_beta   90.00
_cell.angle_gamma   90.00
#
_symmetry.space_group_name_H-M   'P 1'
#
loop_
_entity.id
_entity.type
_entity.pdbx_description
1 polymer ?
#
loop_
_entity_poly.entity_id
_entity_poly.type
_entity_poly.pdbx_seq_one_letter_code
_entity_poly.pdbx_strand_id
1 'polypeptide(L)'
;SKEGRYTNPEQAVEFVKLSGVDSLAVAIGNSHGAYKFKGEQHLDLERLKAIKQAFQDAGLGDYPLVLHGASSVPKSLVDEINKYGGKLTDAAGVPEGDIEVARRLGCAKVNIDTDLRLAMTAAIRKVFAENPREFDPRKYLGPARAKVKELVQHKVRNVLCCAGHAFD
;
A
#
# COMPACT_ATOMS: atom_id res chain seq x y z
N SER A 1 -11.70 -6.49 20.87
CA SER A 1 -11.83 -5.02 20.81
C SER A 1 -11.01 -4.48 19.65
N LYS A 2 -11.38 -3.31 19.10
CA LYS A 2 -10.59 -2.64 18.05
C LYS A 2 -9.16 -2.32 18.50
N GLU A 3 -8.97 -2.09 19.78
CA GLU A 3 -7.66 -1.77 20.40
C GLU A 3 -6.62 -2.89 20.30
N GLY A 4 -7.04 -4.16 20.32
CA GLY A 4 -6.10 -5.29 20.17
C GLY A 4 -5.52 -5.50 18.77
N ARG A 5 -5.87 -4.64 17.80
CA ARG A 5 -5.36 -4.70 16.42
C ARG A 5 -4.33 -3.62 16.11
N TYR A 6 -4.09 -2.69 17.01
CA TYR A 6 -3.17 -1.58 16.81
C TYR A 6 -1.88 -1.79 17.60
N THR A 7 -0.76 -1.42 17.01
CA THR A 7 0.53 -1.50 17.68
C THR A 7 0.56 -0.57 18.91
N ASN A 8 0.90 -1.13 20.06
CA ASN A 8 1.17 -0.34 21.27
C ASN A 8 2.63 0.14 21.23
N PRO A 9 2.91 1.44 21.48
CA PRO A 9 4.25 2.00 21.38
C PRO A 9 5.29 1.35 22.32
N GLU A 10 4.93 1.11 23.58
CA GLU A 10 5.85 0.52 24.56
C GLU A 10 6.16 -0.94 24.24
N GLN A 11 5.15 -1.72 23.84
CA GLN A 11 5.33 -3.10 23.41
C GLN A 11 6.18 -3.20 22.14
N ALA A 12 6.06 -2.24 21.21
CA ALA A 12 6.89 -2.17 20.01
C ALA A 12 8.38 -1.98 20.37
N VAL A 13 8.68 -1.09 21.31
CA VAL A 13 10.04 -0.86 21.82
C VAL A 13 10.59 -2.13 22.50
N GLU A 14 9.81 -2.74 23.38
CA GLU A 14 10.21 -3.98 24.06
C GLU A 14 10.49 -5.10 23.06
N PHE A 15 9.58 -5.31 22.10
CA PHE A 15 9.74 -6.34 21.07
C PHE A 15 11.03 -6.16 20.29
N VAL A 16 11.33 -4.94 19.84
CA VAL A 16 12.56 -4.66 19.06
C VAL A 16 13.81 -4.90 19.89
N LYS A 17 13.82 -4.45 21.18
CA LYS A 17 14.96 -4.68 22.08
C LYS A 17 15.21 -6.15 22.37
N LEU A 18 14.15 -6.95 22.50
CA LEU A 18 14.26 -8.38 22.80
C LEU A 18 14.60 -9.21 21.57
N SER A 19 14.03 -8.87 20.40
CA SER A 19 14.19 -9.66 19.17
C SER A 19 15.43 -9.29 18.37
N GLY A 20 15.91 -8.05 18.46
CA GLY A 20 17.02 -7.52 17.67
C GLY A 20 16.71 -7.39 16.17
N VAL A 21 15.44 -7.27 15.77
CA VAL A 21 15.06 -7.07 14.36
C VAL A 21 15.52 -5.69 13.87
N ASP A 22 15.79 -5.56 12.58
CA ASP A 22 16.30 -4.31 11.97
C ASP A 22 15.19 -3.35 11.54
N SER A 23 13.97 -3.82 11.42
CA SER A 23 12.78 -3.03 11.08
C SER A 23 11.52 -3.64 11.66
N LEU A 24 10.49 -2.85 11.89
CA LEU A 24 9.23 -3.31 12.48
C LEU A 24 8.04 -2.92 11.63
N ALA A 25 7.23 -3.91 11.24
CA ALA A 25 5.91 -3.66 10.67
C ALA A 25 4.91 -3.30 11.77
N VAL A 26 4.21 -2.18 11.60
CA VAL A 26 3.26 -1.65 12.59
C VAL A 26 1.83 -1.70 12.06
N ALA A 27 0.88 -1.89 12.97
CA ALA A 27 -0.55 -1.82 12.72
C ALA A 27 -1.09 -0.48 13.24
N ILE A 28 -1.49 0.38 12.32
CA ILE A 28 -2.06 1.70 12.59
C ILE A 28 -3.39 1.91 11.84
N GLY A 29 -4.19 0.86 11.72
CA GLY A 29 -5.45 0.86 10.96
C GLY A 29 -5.34 0.31 9.54
N ASN A 30 -4.13 -0.03 9.11
CA ASN A 30 -3.89 -0.71 7.83
C ASN A 30 -4.37 -2.17 7.84
N SER A 31 -4.80 -2.68 6.69
CA SER A 31 -5.24 -4.08 6.54
C SER A 31 -5.05 -4.57 5.10
N HIS A 32 -4.88 -5.89 4.94
CA HIS A 32 -4.66 -6.50 3.63
C HIS A 32 -5.96 -6.76 2.86
N GLY A 33 -5.93 -6.56 1.51
CA GLY A 33 -7.00 -6.90 0.56
C GLY A 33 -7.92 -5.74 0.23
N ALA A 34 -8.64 -5.88 -0.91
CA ALA A 34 -9.50 -4.82 -1.47
C ALA A 34 -10.90 -4.76 -0.83
N TYR A 35 -11.32 -5.80 -0.11
CA TYR A 35 -12.70 -5.96 0.39
C TYR A 35 -12.81 -5.89 1.92
N LYS A 36 -11.78 -5.45 2.62
CA LYS A 36 -11.75 -5.50 4.08
C LYS A 36 -12.44 -4.33 4.75
N PHE A 37 -12.78 -3.29 4.01
CA PHE A 37 -13.39 -2.08 4.54
C PHE A 37 -14.66 -1.72 3.78
N LYS A 38 -15.68 -1.30 4.53
CA LYS A 38 -16.81 -0.57 3.98
C LYS A 38 -16.47 0.92 4.04
N GLY A 39 -16.07 1.51 2.89
CA GLY A 39 -15.65 2.90 2.79
C GLY A 39 -14.13 3.13 2.91
N GLU A 40 -13.70 4.38 2.88
CA GLU A 40 -12.29 4.77 3.01
C GLU A 40 -11.72 4.38 4.36
N GLN A 41 -10.51 3.85 4.36
CA GLN A 41 -9.77 3.47 5.54
C GLN A 41 -8.64 4.46 5.78
N HIS A 42 -8.75 5.24 6.84
CA HIS A 42 -7.69 6.15 7.27
C HIS A 42 -6.69 5.49 8.23
N LEU A 43 -5.43 5.92 8.13
CA LEU A 43 -4.38 5.52 9.05
C LEU A 43 -4.46 6.34 10.36
N ASP A 44 -4.19 5.70 11.49
CA ASP A 44 -3.98 6.38 12.78
C ASP A 44 -2.57 7.00 12.83
N LEU A 45 -2.44 8.18 12.24
CA LEU A 45 -1.17 8.89 12.11
C LEU A 45 -0.65 9.41 13.46
N GLU A 46 -1.54 9.69 14.42
CA GLU A 46 -1.12 10.06 15.78
C GLU A 46 -0.49 8.88 16.50
N ARG A 47 -0.99 7.67 16.29
CA ARG A 47 -0.36 6.44 16.78
C ARG A 47 1.02 6.23 16.16
N LEU A 48 1.18 6.49 14.86
CA LEU A 48 2.50 6.42 14.21
C LEU A 48 3.50 7.37 14.86
N LYS A 49 3.09 8.62 15.14
CA LYS A 49 3.91 9.59 15.87
C LYS A 49 4.28 9.08 17.27
N ALA A 50 3.31 8.53 18.02
CA ALA A 50 3.55 7.99 19.34
C ALA A 50 4.54 6.82 19.33
N ILE A 51 4.45 5.93 18.33
CA ILE A 51 5.42 4.84 18.16
C ILE A 51 6.81 5.41 17.88
N LYS A 52 6.95 6.35 16.94
CA LYS A 52 8.24 6.99 16.63
C LYS A 52 8.84 7.68 17.85
N GLN A 53 8.02 8.42 18.62
CA GLN A 53 8.48 9.07 19.85
C GLN A 53 8.98 8.06 20.89
N ALA A 54 8.25 6.95 21.10
CA ALA A 54 8.67 5.90 22.02
C ALA A 54 10.03 5.28 21.63
N PHE A 55 10.29 5.09 20.33
CA PHE A 55 11.60 4.65 19.84
C PHE A 55 12.71 5.66 20.12
N GLN A 56 12.46 6.95 19.90
CA GLN A 56 13.41 8.02 20.22
C GLN A 56 13.72 8.07 21.72
N ASP A 57 12.69 8.05 22.57
CA ASP A 57 12.83 8.08 24.04
C ASP A 57 13.58 6.85 24.57
N ALA A 58 13.44 5.72 23.88
CA ALA A 58 14.15 4.48 24.19
C ALA A 58 15.62 4.42 23.70
N GLY A 59 16.11 5.50 23.05
CA GLY A 59 17.46 5.59 22.48
C GLY A 59 17.67 4.78 21.19
N LEU A 60 16.57 4.34 20.52
CA LEU A 60 16.63 3.59 19.26
C LEU A 60 16.67 4.50 18.02
N GLY A 61 16.53 5.82 18.23
CA GLY A 61 16.64 6.81 17.15
C GLY A 61 15.54 6.69 16.12
N ASP A 62 15.92 6.89 14.86
CA ASP A 62 14.99 6.89 13.71
C ASP A 62 14.74 5.48 13.19
N TYR A 63 14.23 4.60 14.05
CA TYR A 63 14.04 3.18 13.77
C TYR A 63 13.12 2.95 12.57
N PRO A 64 13.50 2.05 11.61
CA PRO A 64 12.74 1.83 10.38
C PRO A 64 11.38 1.16 10.66
N LEU A 65 10.29 1.86 10.38
CA LEU A 65 8.93 1.33 10.45
C LEU A 65 8.40 0.96 9.06
N VAL A 66 7.59 -0.08 9.01
CA VAL A 66 7.03 -0.66 7.78
C VAL A 66 5.50 -0.69 7.86
N LEU A 67 4.83 -0.29 6.76
CA LEU A 67 3.40 -0.45 6.59
C LEU A 67 3.09 -1.60 5.62
N HIS A 68 2.35 -2.59 6.10
CA HIS A 68 1.68 -3.60 5.29
C HIS A 68 0.22 -3.22 5.04
N GLY A 69 -0.41 -3.78 4.00
CA GLY A 69 -1.82 -3.57 3.71
C GLY A 69 -2.19 -2.12 3.40
N ALA A 70 -1.25 -1.36 2.85
CA ALA A 70 -1.38 0.05 2.53
C ALA A 70 -1.68 0.33 1.05
N SER A 71 -2.22 -0.65 0.31
CA SER A 71 -2.71 -0.43 -1.06
C SER A 71 -3.87 0.57 -1.05
N SER A 72 -3.88 1.50 -2.01
CA SER A 72 -4.88 2.57 -2.07
C SER A 72 -6.17 2.19 -2.80
N VAL A 73 -6.13 1.07 -3.55
CA VAL A 73 -7.27 0.58 -4.34
C VAL A 73 -7.86 1.71 -5.21
N PRO A 74 -7.11 2.20 -6.22
CA PRO A 74 -7.54 3.36 -7.01
C PRO A 74 -8.89 3.12 -7.66
N LYS A 75 -9.84 4.02 -7.39
CA LYS A 75 -11.22 3.92 -7.92
C LYS A 75 -11.24 3.81 -9.46
N SER A 76 -10.36 4.51 -10.14
CA SER A 76 -10.23 4.44 -11.61
C SER A 76 -9.94 3.04 -12.14
N LEU A 77 -9.12 2.25 -11.42
CA LEU A 77 -8.82 0.87 -11.78
C LEU A 77 -10.01 -0.06 -11.50
N VAL A 78 -10.72 0.16 -10.39
CA VAL A 78 -11.95 -0.57 -10.06
C VAL A 78 -13.03 -0.32 -11.13
N ASP A 79 -13.24 0.95 -11.49
CA ASP A 79 -14.19 1.35 -12.53
C ASP A 79 -13.81 0.76 -13.90
N GLU A 80 -12.53 0.77 -14.27
CA GLU A 80 -12.03 0.16 -15.52
C GLU A 80 -12.27 -1.35 -15.55
N ILE A 81 -11.98 -2.06 -14.45
CA ILE A 81 -12.26 -3.49 -14.34
C ILE A 81 -13.76 -3.78 -14.50
N ASN A 82 -14.61 -3.00 -13.85
CA ASN A 82 -16.06 -3.18 -13.91
C ASN A 82 -16.61 -2.85 -15.31
N LYS A 83 -16.09 -1.82 -15.97
CA LYS A 83 -16.42 -1.49 -17.36
C LYS A 83 -16.19 -2.66 -18.31
N TYR A 84 -15.14 -3.43 -18.07
CA TYR A 84 -14.74 -4.56 -18.92
C TYR A 84 -15.14 -5.92 -18.32
N GLY A 85 -16.33 -5.99 -17.69
CA GLY A 85 -16.96 -7.23 -17.28
C GLY A 85 -16.53 -7.72 -15.88
N GLY A 86 -15.84 -6.89 -15.09
CA GLY A 86 -15.63 -7.16 -13.68
C GLY A 86 -16.87 -6.87 -12.84
N LYS A 87 -16.82 -7.31 -11.58
CA LYS A 87 -17.89 -7.08 -10.58
C LYS A 87 -17.27 -6.79 -9.22
N LEU A 88 -16.38 -5.79 -9.17
CA LEU A 88 -15.78 -5.34 -7.93
C LEU A 88 -16.72 -4.35 -7.26
N THR A 89 -17.28 -4.71 -6.10
CA THR A 89 -18.15 -3.87 -5.29
C THR A 89 -17.44 -3.56 -3.97
N ASP A 90 -17.66 -2.35 -3.46
CA ASP A 90 -17.15 -1.92 -2.14
C ASP A 90 -15.63 -2.06 -1.94
N ALA A 91 -14.88 -2.03 -3.05
CA ALA A 91 -13.42 -2.08 -3.01
C ALA A 91 -12.88 -0.70 -2.58
N ALA A 92 -12.18 -0.66 -1.46
CA ALA A 92 -11.55 0.54 -0.92
C ALA A 92 -10.22 0.21 -0.26
N GLY A 93 -9.34 1.20 -0.15
CA GLY A 93 -8.03 1.07 0.48
C GLY A 93 -7.64 2.31 1.26
N VAL A 94 -6.36 2.42 1.57
CA VAL A 94 -5.81 3.56 2.30
C VAL A 94 -5.61 4.74 1.34
N PRO A 95 -6.09 5.95 1.66
CA PRO A 95 -5.84 7.13 0.84
C PRO A 95 -4.34 7.39 0.64
N GLU A 96 -3.93 7.74 -0.59
CA GLU A 96 -2.52 8.02 -0.89
C GLU A 96 -1.97 9.18 -0.06
N GLY A 97 -2.81 10.17 0.30
CA GLY A 97 -2.44 11.25 1.20
C GLY A 97 -2.03 10.77 2.59
N ASP A 98 -2.70 9.76 3.14
CA ASP A 98 -2.32 9.18 4.44
C ASP A 98 -0.96 8.48 4.36
N ILE A 99 -0.69 7.80 3.24
CA ILE A 99 0.61 7.13 2.99
C ILE A 99 1.73 8.17 2.88
N GLU A 100 1.47 9.28 2.18
CA GLU A 100 2.43 10.38 2.06
C GLU A 100 2.76 10.99 3.43
N VAL A 101 1.75 11.23 4.27
CA VAL A 101 1.96 11.73 5.64
C VAL A 101 2.71 10.70 6.48
N ALA A 102 2.33 9.41 6.41
CA ALA A 102 3.04 8.35 7.13
C ALA A 102 4.54 8.29 6.77
N ARG A 103 4.87 8.47 5.48
CA ARG A 103 6.26 8.56 5.01
C ARG A 103 6.99 9.74 5.67
N ARG A 104 6.38 10.93 5.67
CA ARG A 104 6.96 12.12 6.31
C ARG A 104 7.16 11.95 7.81
N LEU A 105 6.32 11.13 8.45
CA LEU A 105 6.43 10.79 9.86
C LEU A 105 7.44 9.66 10.15
N GLY A 106 8.21 9.22 9.16
CA GLY A 106 9.30 8.26 9.34
C GLY A 106 8.94 6.80 9.08
N CYS A 107 7.84 6.53 8.35
CA CYS A 107 7.62 5.22 7.77
C CYS A 107 8.62 5.00 6.63
N ALA A 108 9.53 4.04 6.81
CA ALA A 108 10.65 3.78 5.89
C ALA A 108 10.27 2.89 4.70
N LYS A 109 9.24 2.06 4.83
CA LYS A 109 8.81 1.12 3.80
C LYS A 109 7.29 0.98 3.78
N VAL A 110 6.71 0.96 2.57
CA VAL A 110 5.28 0.73 2.35
C VAL A 110 5.10 -0.43 1.36
N ASN A 111 4.37 -1.47 1.76
CA ASN A 111 4.06 -2.59 0.91
C ASN A 111 2.77 -2.34 0.12
N ILE A 112 2.86 -2.47 -1.21
CA ILE A 112 1.76 -2.25 -2.15
C ILE A 112 1.64 -3.50 -3.04
N ASP A 113 0.50 -4.18 -3.01
CA ASP A 113 0.23 -5.38 -3.82
C ASP A 113 -1.10 -5.25 -4.59
N THR A 114 -2.20 -5.00 -3.90
CA THR A 114 -3.54 -4.97 -4.51
C THR A 114 -3.62 -4.02 -5.70
N ASP A 115 -3.03 -2.84 -5.62
CA ASP A 115 -3.04 -1.85 -6.70
C ASP A 115 -2.37 -2.39 -7.98
N LEU A 116 -1.29 -3.16 -7.84
CA LEU A 116 -0.59 -3.78 -8.97
C LEU A 116 -1.47 -4.86 -9.65
N ARG A 117 -2.17 -5.66 -8.83
CA ARG A 117 -3.11 -6.67 -9.31
C ARG A 117 -4.28 -6.04 -10.05
N LEU A 118 -4.83 -4.95 -9.52
CA LEU A 118 -5.91 -4.20 -10.18
C LEU A 118 -5.47 -3.61 -11.51
N ALA A 119 -4.29 -3.00 -11.58
CA ALA A 119 -3.74 -2.45 -12.82
C ALA A 119 -3.55 -3.53 -13.89
N MET A 120 -2.96 -4.66 -13.53
CA MET A 120 -2.78 -5.79 -14.43
C MET A 120 -4.13 -6.34 -14.93
N THR A 121 -5.06 -6.58 -14.01
CA THR A 121 -6.39 -7.13 -14.32
C THR A 121 -7.20 -6.19 -15.20
N ALA A 122 -7.18 -4.88 -14.96
CA ALA A 122 -7.86 -3.89 -15.77
C ALA A 122 -7.38 -3.94 -17.23
N ALA A 123 -6.07 -3.95 -17.45
CA ALA A 123 -5.49 -3.98 -18.78
C ALA A 123 -5.81 -5.29 -19.52
N ILE A 124 -5.74 -6.45 -18.87
CA ILE A 124 -6.07 -7.74 -19.47
C ILE A 124 -7.55 -7.81 -19.84
N ARG A 125 -8.44 -7.41 -18.95
CA ARG A 125 -9.89 -7.38 -19.22
C ARG A 125 -10.23 -6.47 -20.40
N LYS A 126 -9.57 -5.30 -20.48
CA LYS A 126 -9.74 -4.39 -21.60
C LYS A 126 -9.39 -5.06 -22.93
N VAL A 127 -8.24 -5.72 -23.01
CA VAL A 127 -7.82 -6.42 -24.23
C VAL A 127 -8.85 -7.49 -24.65
N PHE A 128 -9.31 -8.32 -23.73
CA PHE A 128 -10.29 -9.36 -24.06
C PHE A 128 -11.67 -8.82 -24.42
N ALA A 129 -12.07 -7.68 -23.84
CA ALA A 129 -13.34 -7.04 -24.21
C ALA A 129 -13.28 -6.36 -25.58
N GLU A 130 -12.16 -5.70 -25.91
CA GLU A 130 -11.97 -4.97 -27.18
C GLU A 130 -11.58 -5.92 -28.32
N ASN A 131 -10.90 -7.03 -28.02
CA ASN A 131 -10.54 -8.07 -28.99
C ASN A 131 -10.86 -9.47 -28.42
N PRO A 132 -12.11 -9.95 -28.50
CA PRO A 132 -12.52 -11.24 -27.95
C PRO A 132 -11.83 -12.48 -28.56
N ARG A 133 -11.16 -12.31 -29.68
CA ARG A 133 -10.41 -13.39 -30.36
C ARG A 133 -8.95 -13.49 -29.90
N GLU A 134 -8.50 -12.57 -29.05
CA GLU A 134 -7.13 -12.56 -28.59
C GLU A 134 -6.82 -13.73 -27.66
N PHE A 135 -5.78 -14.48 -27.94
CA PHE A 135 -5.34 -15.62 -27.13
C PHE A 135 -3.81 -15.64 -26.90
N ASP A 136 -3.07 -14.73 -27.56
CA ASP A 136 -1.62 -14.67 -27.39
C ASP A 136 -1.26 -13.89 -26.11
N PRO A 137 -0.62 -14.52 -25.10
CA PRO A 137 -0.21 -13.86 -23.86
C PRO A 137 0.62 -12.59 -24.09
N ARG A 138 1.43 -12.54 -25.13
CA ARG A 138 2.25 -11.35 -25.44
C ARG A 138 1.37 -10.13 -25.74
N LYS A 139 0.17 -10.34 -26.28
CA LYS A 139 -0.78 -9.29 -26.67
C LYS A 139 -1.58 -8.74 -25.49
N TYR A 140 -1.87 -9.54 -24.46
CA TYR A 140 -2.58 -9.05 -23.28
C TYR A 140 -1.67 -8.81 -22.05
N LEU A 141 -0.54 -9.49 -21.93
CA LEU A 141 0.42 -9.23 -20.85
C LEU A 141 1.32 -8.01 -21.15
N GLY A 142 1.54 -7.66 -22.44
CA GLY A 142 2.27 -6.45 -22.81
C GLY A 142 1.61 -5.18 -22.24
N PRO A 143 0.34 -4.90 -22.59
CA PRO A 143 -0.42 -3.80 -22.00
C PRO A 143 -0.52 -3.86 -20.46
N ALA A 144 -0.68 -5.07 -19.90
CA ALA A 144 -0.72 -5.26 -18.46
C ALA A 144 0.59 -4.80 -17.77
N ARG A 145 1.74 -5.18 -18.34
CA ARG A 145 3.05 -4.74 -17.83
C ARG A 145 3.23 -3.22 -17.94
N ALA A 146 2.77 -2.62 -19.04
CA ALA A 146 2.82 -1.18 -19.21
C ALA A 146 1.98 -0.46 -18.15
N LYS A 147 0.77 -0.91 -17.89
CA LYS A 147 -0.12 -0.35 -16.86
C LYS A 147 0.46 -0.46 -15.45
N VAL A 148 1.07 -1.61 -15.13
CA VAL A 148 1.78 -1.79 -13.85
C VAL A 148 2.96 -0.84 -13.75
N LYS A 149 3.74 -0.66 -14.82
CA LYS A 149 4.87 0.30 -14.84
C LYS A 149 4.39 1.73 -14.57
N GLU A 150 3.31 2.18 -15.21
CA GLU A 150 2.73 3.51 -14.98
C GLU A 150 2.31 3.69 -13.52
N LEU A 151 1.65 2.69 -12.93
CA LEU A 151 1.25 2.73 -11.54
C LEU A 151 2.46 2.79 -10.59
N VAL A 152 3.49 1.98 -10.83
CA VAL A 152 4.72 2.00 -10.03
C VAL A 152 5.41 3.37 -10.12
N GLN A 153 5.50 3.94 -11.32
CA GLN A 153 6.05 5.29 -11.52
C GLN A 153 5.26 6.35 -10.77
N HIS A 154 3.92 6.27 -10.76
CA HIS A 154 3.06 7.16 -9.98
C HIS A 154 3.38 7.03 -8.48
N LYS A 155 3.42 5.79 -7.95
CA LYS A 155 3.72 5.54 -6.52
C LYS A 155 5.09 6.08 -6.13
N VAL A 156 6.11 5.81 -6.93
CA VAL A 156 7.49 6.26 -6.67
C VAL A 156 7.59 7.79 -6.66
N ARG A 157 6.93 8.47 -7.62
CA ARG A 157 7.02 9.92 -7.75
C ARG A 157 6.13 10.67 -6.77
N ASN A 158 4.87 10.26 -6.64
CA ASN A 158 3.82 11.09 -6.06
C ASN A 158 3.41 10.64 -4.64
N VAL A 159 3.64 9.38 -4.29
CA VAL A 159 3.22 8.81 -2.99
C VAL A 159 4.44 8.58 -2.09
N LEU A 160 5.42 7.84 -2.59
CA LEU A 160 6.65 7.53 -1.85
C LEU A 160 7.71 8.63 -1.97
N CYS A 161 7.62 9.48 -3.00
CA CYS A 161 8.53 10.60 -3.25
C CYS A 161 10.02 10.20 -3.23
N CYS A 162 10.34 9.01 -3.75
CA CYS A 162 11.70 8.47 -3.79
C CYS A 162 12.31 8.46 -5.21
N ALA A 163 11.66 9.14 -6.17
CA ALA A 163 12.22 9.30 -7.51
C ALA A 163 13.53 10.13 -7.46
N GLY A 164 14.54 9.62 -8.13
CA GLY A 164 15.87 10.26 -8.14
C GLY A 164 16.81 9.83 -6.99
N HIS A 165 16.33 9.04 -6.03
CA HIS A 165 17.08 8.61 -4.85
C HIS A 165 17.50 7.12 -4.90
N ALA A 166 17.74 6.59 -6.09
CA ALA A 166 18.07 5.16 -6.24
C ALA A 166 19.46 4.79 -5.71
N PHE A 167 20.34 5.76 -5.54
CA PHE A 167 21.74 5.57 -5.18
C PHE A 167 22.18 6.44 -3.99
N ASP A 168 21.22 6.97 -3.22
CA ASP A 168 21.50 7.76 -2.02
C ASP A 168 21.82 6.86 -0.81
#